data_e4d77b5c680e6bff3cc3f1d4aacb3cfa
#
_entry.id   e4d77b5c680e6bff3cc3f1d4aacb3cfa
#
_cell.length_a   1.000
_cell.length_b   1.000
_cell.length_c   1.000
_cell.angle_alpha   90.00
_cell.angle_beta   90.00
_cell.angle_gamma   90.00
#
_symmetry.space_group_name_H-M   'P 1'
#
loop_
_entity.id
_entity.type
_entity.pdbx_description
1 polymer ?
#
loop_
_entity_poly.entity_id
_entity_poly.type
_entity_poly.pdbx_seq_one_letter_code
_entity_poly.pdbx_strand_id
1 'polypeptide(L)'
;MLGLALPARAQSVDTTFDSNGVPIHYVASGTGEPVVLIHGFSADLSMWDSVRTRLSHDHHVIAMDCRGHGRSGKPHDAGAYGIEMVNDVTRLLDHLHIKKANVVGYSMGGSIALKLLETHPDRLLSVTSGASEGFRASDDQWDSLLVKHLVAGEPLSQAMIESAPPGMPAPSPQQRAMMSRMDSTQDSRALGAQRVGNPGLYVDYARFKHNRVPVLLMVGERDHPERFKELQAALPNNTFVVIPGAGHGSAVDRPEFVQALAAFLAKHS
;
A
#
# COMPACT_ATOMS: atom_id res chain seq x y z
N MET A 1 23.46 -31.09 -29.93
CA MET A 1 22.28 -30.84 -29.09
C MET A 1 22.65 -29.77 -28.08
N LEU A 2 22.24 -28.52 -28.34
CA LEU A 2 22.38 -27.47 -27.33
C LEU A 2 21.22 -27.62 -26.34
N GLY A 3 21.55 -28.03 -25.12
CA GLY A 3 20.57 -28.03 -24.02
C GLY A 3 20.26 -26.61 -23.63
N LEU A 4 19.04 -26.16 -23.88
CA LEU A 4 18.47 -24.94 -23.31
C LEU A 4 18.37 -25.16 -21.79
N ALA A 5 19.30 -24.60 -21.02
CA ALA A 5 19.17 -24.50 -19.60
C ALA A 5 17.93 -23.61 -19.31
N LEU A 6 16.88 -24.19 -18.71
CA LEU A 6 15.76 -23.41 -18.16
C LEU A 6 16.35 -22.44 -17.12
N PRO A 7 15.98 -21.16 -17.14
CA PRO A 7 16.42 -20.19 -16.15
C PRO A 7 16.04 -20.73 -14.76
N ALA A 8 17.02 -20.81 -13.85
CA ALA A 8 16.78 -21.17 -12.47
C ALA A 8 15.73 -20.22 -11.91
N ARG A 9 14.58 -20.76 -11.50
CA ARG A 9 13.53 -20.02 -10.82
C ARG A 9 14.16 -19.48 -9.54
N ALA A 10 14.30 -18.15 -9.42
CA ALA A 10 14.84 -17.56 -8.19
C ALA A 10 14.03 -18.08 -7.00
N GLN A 11 14.74 -18.57 -5.96
CA GLN A 11 14.09 -19.01 -4.72
C GLN A 11 13.31 -17.82 -4.13
N SER A 12 12.10 -18.06 -3.69
CA SER A 12 11.35 -17.04 -2.96
C SER A 12 12.04 -16.80 -1.61
N VAL A 13 12.25 -15.53 -1.28
CA VAL A 13 12.75 -15.08 0.02
C VAL A 13 11.54 -14.73 0.89
N ASP A 14 11.50 -15.18 2.13
CA ASP A 14 10.51 -14.82 3.16
C ASP A 14 11.30 -14.54 4.44
N THR A 15 11.49 -13.26 4.78
CA THR A 15 12.39 -12.85 5.87
C THR A 15 12.04 -11.45 6.38
N THR A 16 12.82 -10.98 7.35
CA THR A 16 12.76 -9.61 7.87
C THR A 16 14.12 -8.92 7.72
N PHE A 17 14.09 -7.59 7.63
CA PHE A 17 15.28 -6.74 7.79
C PHE A 17 15.03 -5.70 8.87
N ASP A 18 16.10 -5.19 9.49
CA ASP A 18 15.99 -4.13 10.47
C ASP A 18 15.84 -2.76 9.78
N SER A 19 14.74 -2.08 10.05
CA SER A 19 14.49 -0.72 9.59
C SER A 19 14.51 0.25 10.76
N ASN A 20 15.73 0.64 11.18
CA ASN A 20 15.95 1.55 12.29
C ASN A 20 15.31 1.06 13.60
N GLY A 21 15.60 -0.19 13.97
CA GLY A 21 15.10 -0.83 15.18
C GLY A 21 13.71 -1.46 15.08
N VAL A 22 13.06 -1.38 13.91
CA VAL A 22 11.79 -2.05 13.64
C VAL A 22 12.01 -3.14 12.59
N PRO A 23 11.80 -4.43 12.93
CA PRO A 23 11.89 -5.50 11.95
C PRO A 23 10.76 -5.37 10.92
N ILE A 24 11.10 -5.26 9.65
CA ILE A 24 10.14 -5.20 8.55
C ILE A 24 10.18 -6.51 7.78
N HIS A 25 9.04 -7.19 7.72
CA HIS A 25 8.86 -8.43 7.01
C HIS A 25 8.61 -8.18 5.52
N TYR A 26 9.23 -8.99 4.67
CA TYR A 26 8.98 -8.98 3.23
C TYR A 26 9.11 -10.37 2.62
N VAL A 27 8.43 -10.55 1.48
CA VAL A 27 8.56 -11.72 0.60
C VAL A 27 8.99 -11.24 -0.76
N ALA A 28 10.07 -11.82 -1.31
CA ALA A 28 10.56 -11.51 -2.65
C ALA A 28 10.52 -12.75 -3.54
N SER A 29 10.17 -12.58 -4.81
CA SER A 29 10.09 -13.66 -5.81
C SER A 29 10.30 -13.13 -7.23
N GLY A 30 10.67 -14.01 -8.15
CA GLY A 30 10.93 -13.65 -9.54
C GLY A 30 12.28 -12.94 -9.74
N THR A 31 12.55 -12.59 -10.99
CA THR A 31 13.77 -11.88 -11.43
C THR A 31 13.37 -10.80 -12.44
N GLY A 32 14.23 -9.83 -12.64
CA GLY A 32 13.98 -8.71 -13.57
C GLY A 32 13.89 -7.39 -12.85
N GLU A 33 13.15 -6.45 -13.42
CA GLU A 33 13.01 -5.12 -12.85
C GLU A 33 12.24 -5.16 -11.51
N PRO A 34 12.72 -4.43 -10.48
CA PRO A 34 12.12 -4.51 -9.15
C PRO A 34 10.77 -3.80 -9.06
N VAL A 35 9.81 -4.49 -8.42
CA VAL A 35 8.47 -3.98 -8.09
C VAL A 35 8.23 -4.17 -6.60
N VAL A 36 8.07 -3.08 -5.84
CA VAL A 36 7.70 -3.11 -4.42
C VAL A 36 6.19 -2.95 -4.27
N LEU A 37 5.56 -3.83 -3.50
CA LEU A 37 4.11 -3.86 -3.24
C LEU A 37 3.84 -3.49 -1.79
N ILE A 38 3.00 -2.46 -1.55
CA ILE A 38 2.67 -1.89 -0.24
C ILE A 38 1.16 -1.99 -0.02
N HIS A 39 0.74 -2.77 0.98
CA HIS A 39 -0.67 -3.05 1.29
C HIS A 39 -1.41 -1.89 1.96
N GLY A 40 -2.74 -2.03 2.10
CA GLY A 40 -3.62 -1.07 2.76
C GLY A 40 -3.64 -1.20 4.29
N PHE A 41 -4.32 -0.26 4.96
CA PHE A 41 -4.55 -0.28 6.40
C PHE A 41 -5.25 -1.58 6.83
N SER A 42 -4.84 -2.13 7.97
CA SER A 42 -5.35 -3.39 8.53
C SER A 42 -5.24 -4.63 7.62
N ALA A 43 -4.48 -4.55 6.54
CA ALA A 43 -4.11 -5.67 5.70
C ALA A 43 -2.67 -6.16 6.02
N ASP A 44 -2.17 -7.08 5.23
CA ASP A 44 -0.79 -7.53 5.20
C ASP A 44 -0.37 -7.83 3.75
N LEU A 45 0.86 -8.29 3.54
CA LEU A 45 1.41 -8.56 2.21
C LEU A 45 0.65 -9.64 1.42
N SER A 46 -0.15 -10.50 2.08
CA SER A 46 -0.95 -11.53 1.40
C SER A 46 -2.04 -10.94 0.49
N MET A 47 -2.43 -9.69 0.74
CA MET A 47 -3.29 -8.92 -0.16
C MET A 47 -2.78 -8.93 -1.62
N TRP A 48 -1.48 -9.08 -1.81
CA TRP A 48 -0.82 -9.06 -3.09
C TRP A 48 -0.57 -10.42 -3.74
N ASP A 49 -1.04 -11.54 -3.14
CA ASP A 49 -0.66 -12.88 -3.59
C ASP A 49 -0.99 -13.16 -5.06
N SER A 50 -2.15 -12.72 -5.55
CA SER A 50 -2.54 -12.86 -6.96
C SER A 50 -1.70 -11.99 -7.89
N VAL A 51 -1.47 -10.72 -7.50
CA VAL A 51 -0.64 -9.76 -8.23
C VAL A 51 0.81 -10.21 -8.26
N ARG A 52 1.37 -10.63 -7.10
CA ARG A 52 2.72 -11.15 -6.95
C ARG A 52 2.95 -12.37 -7.82
N THR A 53 2.02 -13.33 -7.79
CA THR A 53 2.10 -14.54 -8.63
C THR A 53 2.17 -14.18 -10.11
N ARG A 54 1.38 -13.23 -10.58
CA ARG A 54 1.36 -12.82 -11.98
C ARG A 54 2.62 -12.06 -12.38
N LEU A 55 3.05 -11.07 -11.57
CA LEU A 55 4.18 -10.20 -11.91
C LEU A 55 5.53 -10.89 -11.76
N SER A 56 5.66 -11.89 -10.87
CA SER A 56 6.93 -12.60 -10.65
C SER A 56 7.42 -13.43 -11.84
N HIS A 57 6.63 -13.55 -12.91
CA HIS A 57 7.09 -14.14 -14.16
C HIS A 57 8.10 -13.25 -14.90
N ASP A 58 7.94 -11.93 -14.79
CA ASP A 58 8.69 -10.95 -15.58
C ASP A 58 9.43 -9.92 -14.72
N HIS A 59 9.16 -9.89 -13.41
CA HIS A 59 9.69 -8.90 -12.48
C HIS A 59 10.26 -9.54 -11.21
N HIS A 60 11.20 -8.84 -10.56
CA HIS A 60 11.59 -9.10 -9.17
C HIS A 60 10.59 -8.43 -8.25
N VAL A 61 9.60 -9.18 -7.76
CA VAL A 61 8.48 -8.66 -6.96
C VAL A 61 8.76 -8.80 -5.48
N ILE A 62 8.66 -7.69 -4.74
CA ILE A 62 8.94 -7.58 -3.32
C ILE A 62 7.68 -7.05 -2.63
N ALA A 63 6.95 -7.92 -1.93
CA ALA A 63 5.81 -7.50 -1.11
C ALA A 63 6.25 -7.36 0.34
N MET A 64 5.90 -6.25 1.00
CA MET A 64 6.29 -5.98 2.37
C MET A 64 5.07 -5.83 3.28
N ASP A 65 5.22 -6.25 4.54
CA ASP A 65 4.31 -5.85 5.61
C ASP A 65 4.75 -4.48 6.14
N CYS A 66 3.86 -3.50 6.11
CA CYS A 66 4.14 -2.21 6.73
C CYS A 66 4.37 -2.36 8.24
N ARG A 67 5.19 -1.49 8.84
CA ARG A 67 5.26 -1.41 10.31
C ARG A 67 3.87 -1.28 10.91
N GLY A 68 3.63 -1.93 12.04
CA GLY A 68 2.30 -2.01 12.67
C GLY A 68 1.40 -3.11 12.11
N HIS A 69 1.79 -3.81 11.04
CA HIS A 69 0.94 -4.78 10.33
C HIS A 69 1.65 -6.13 10.12
N GLY A 70 0.87 -7.15 9.79
CA GLY A 70 1.35 -8.46 9.40
C GLY A 70 2.40 -9.02 10.37
N ARG A 71 3.54 -9.47 9.85
CA ARG A 71 4.69 -10.00 10.62
C ARG A 71 5.75 -8.95 10.94
N SER A 72 5.56 -7.70 10.52
CA SER A 72 6.46 -6.59 10.87
C SER A 72 6.30 -6.16 12.33
N GLY A 73 7.32 -5.46 12.85
CA GLY A 73 7.29 -4.86 14.18
C GLY A 73 6.12 -3.90 14.35
N LYS A 74 5.56 -3.85 15.57
CA LYS A 74 4.33 -3.16 15.92
C LYS A 74 4.54 -2.12 17.03
N PRO A 75 5.31 -1.03 16.81
CA PRO A 75 5.49 0.01 17.80
C PRO A 75 4.15 0.67 18.17
N HIS A 76 3.96 1.00 19.45
CA HIS A 76 2.77 1.71 19.95
C HIS A 76 2.97 3.23 20.03
N ASP A 77 4.15 3.73 19.68
CA ASP A 77 4.44 5.16 19.61
C ASP A 77 4.08 5.71 18.21
N ALA A 78 3.25 6.75 18.17
CA ALA A 78 2.87 7.41 16.92
C ALA A 78 4.06 8.01 16.14
N GLY A 79 5.11 8.45 16.84
CA GLY A 79 6.34 8.95 16.25
C GLY A 79 7.11 7.90 15.43
N ALA A 80 6.81 6.61 15.63
CA ALA A 80 7.37 5.53 14.84
C ALA A 80 6.71 5.35 13.47
N TYR A 81 5.70 6.14 13.13
CA TYR A 81 4.92 6.02 11.88
C TYR A 81 5.08 7.25 10.97
N GLY A 82 4.11 7.51 10.13
CA GLY A 82 4.17 8.63 9.20
C GLY A 82 5.34 8.49 8.22
N ILE A 83 6.25 9.46 8.23
CA ILE A 83 7.41 9.47 7.30
C ILE A 83 8.32 8.23 7.46
N GLU A 84 8.33 7.58 8.63
CA GLU A 84 9.09 6.36 8.83
C GLU A 84 8.57 5.18 7.98
N MET A 85 7.28 5.18 7.62
CA MET A 85 6.71 4.21 6.68
C MET A 85 7.24 4.39 5.25
N VAL A 86 7.55 5.61 4.86
CA VAL A 86 8.22 5.94 3.60
C VAL A 86 9.70 5.53 3.67
N ASN A 87 10.35 5.81 4.79
CA ASN A 87 11.75 5.44 5.03
C ASN A 87 11.94 3.91 5.05
N ASP A 88 10.93 3.13 5.47
CA ASP A 88 10.98 1.66 5.38
C ASP A 88 11.16 1.20 3.94
N VAL A 89 10.46 1.82 3.00
CA VAL A 89 10.59 1.47 1.57
C VAL A 89 12.00 1.79 1.06
N THR A 90 12.53 2.97 1.38
CA THR A 90 13.90 3.33 0.95
C THR A 90 14.96 2.46 1.58
N ARG A 91 14.83 2.13 2.89
CA ARG A 91 15.74 1.22 3.58
C ARG A 91 15.63 -0.22 3.06
N LEU A 92 14.44 -0.68 2.67
CA LEU A 92 14.26 -1.97 2.00
C LEU A 92 15.01 -2.01 0.67
N LEU A 93 14.90 -0.96 -0.13
CA LEU A 93 15.66 -0.84 -1.38
C LEU A 93 17.17 -0.85 -1.13
N ASP A 94 17.64 -0.14 -0.10
CA ASP A 94 19.06 -0.13 0.28
C ASP A 94 19.54 -1.50 0.77
N HIS A 95 18.74 -2.19 1.61
CA HIS A 95 19.00 -3.54 2.09
C HIS A 95 19.14 -4.55 0.94
N LEU A 96 18.33 -4.40 -0.11
CA LEU A 96 18.34 -5.25 -1.29
C LEU A 96 19.30 -4.75 -2.39
N HIS A 97 20.07 -3.68 -2.14
CA HIS A 97 20.98 -3.05 -3.12
C HIS A 97 20.28 -2.59 -4.40
N ILE A 98 19.02 -2.18 -4.29
CA ILE A 98 18.17 -1.70 -5.38
C ILE A 98 18.24 -0.17 -5.43
N LYS A 99 18.71 0.40 -6.53
CA LYS A 99 18.79 1.86 -6.69
C LYS A 99 17.42 2.50 -6.90
N LYS A 100 16.62 1.90 -7.78
CA LYS A 100 15.26 2.37 -8.13
C LYS A 100 14.34 1.18 -8.29
N ALA A 101 13.05 1.38 -7.98
CA ALA A 101 12.01 0.37 -8.16
C ALA A 101 10.72 1.00 -8.69
N ASN A 102 9.89 0.17 -9.28
CA ASN A 102 8.47 0.46 -9.42
C ASN A 102 7.81 0.26 -8.06
N VAL A 103 7.04 1.24 -7.58
CA VAL A 103 6.38 1.15 -6.27
C VAL A 103 4.87 1.17 -6.47
N VAL A 104 4.21 0.12 -5.99
CA VAL A 104 2.77 -0.09 -6.10
C VAL A 104 2.17 -0.10 -4.71
N GLY A 105 1.33 0.86 -4.39
CA GLY A 105 0.64 0.94 -3.12
C GLY A 105 -0.87 0.91 -3.27
N TYR A 106 -1.58 0.37 -2.29
CA TYR A 106 -3.04 0.36 -2.25
C TYR A 106 -3.56 1.03 -0.99
N SER A 107 -4.53 1.93 -1.09
CA SER A 107 -5.12 2.67 0.03
C SER A 107 -4.03 3.36 0.87
N MET A 108 -3.79 3.00 2.11
CA MET A 108 -2.65 3.47 2.91
C MET A 108 -1.32 3.33 2.17
N GLY A 109 -1.08 2.18 1.53
CA GLY A 109 0.12 1.96 0.71
C GLY A 109 0.22 2.92 -0.46
N GLY A 110 -0.91 3.30 -1.07
CA GLY A 110 -0.97 4.34 -2.11
C GLY A 110 -0.55 5.72 -1.59
N SER A 111 -0.97 6.08 -0.37
CA SER A 111 -0.51 7.31 0.29
C SER A 111 0.99 7.29 0.59
N ILE A 112 1.52 6.13 1.03
CA ILE A 112 2.97 5.95 1.23
C ILE A 112 3.72 6.12 -0.11
N ALA A 113 3.22 5.51 -1.19
CA ALA A 113 3.83 5.60 -2.52
C ALA A 113 3.82 7.04 -3.07
N LEU A 114 2.72 7.78 -2.88
CA LEU A 114 2.64 9.20 -3.26
C LEU A 114 3.55 10.09 -2.39
N LYS A 115 3.68 9.80 -1.09
CA LYS A 115 4.63 10.51 -0.24
C LYS A 115 6.08 10.19 -0.60
N LEU A 116 6.38 8.95 -0.99
CA LEU A 116 7.68 8.58 -1.53
C LEU A 116 7.99 9.33 -2.84
N LEU A 117 6.99 9.48 -3.73
CA LEU A 117 7.11 10.28 -4.96
C LEU A 117 7.45 11.73 -4.65
N GLU A 118 6.86 12.31 -3.61
CA GLU A 118 7.12 13.69 -3.19
C GLU A 118 8.54 13.85 -2.62
N THR A 119 9.02 12.88 -1.85
CA THR A 119 10.24 13.02 -1.04
C THR A 119 11.48 12.39 -1.67
N HIS A 120 11.32 11.30 -2.41
CA HIS A 120 12.41 10.49 -2.98
C HIS A 120 12.13 10.08 -4.44
N PRO A 121 11.82 11.01 -5.36
CA PRO A 121 11.53 10.66 -6.76
C PRO A 121 12.71 10.00 -7.48
N ASP A 122 13.92 10.23 -7.00
CA ASP A 122 15.16 9.63 -7.50
C ASP A 122 15.28 8.12 -7.20
N ARG A 123 14.45 7.57 -6.29
CA ARG A 123 14.39 6.14 -5.97
C ARG A 123 13.32 5.39 -6.79
N LEU A 124 12.63 6.07 -7.69
CA LEU A 124 11.48 5.53 -8.40
C LEU A 124 11.73 5.35 -9.90
N LEU A 125 11.29 4.24 -10.45
CA LEU A 125 11.08 4.00 -11.88
C LEU A 125 9.66 4.44 -12.25
N SER A 126 8.68 3.99 -11.49
CA SER A 126 7.29 4.45 -11.59
C SER A 126 6.58 4.33 -10.23
N VAL A 127 5.40 4.97 -10.12
CA VAL A 127 4.51 4.86 -8.97
C VAL A 127 3.13 4.42 -9.41
N THR A 128 2.55 3.47 -8.67
CA THR A 128 1.11 3.16 -8.78
C THR A 128 0.44 3.45 -7.44
N SER A 129 -0.58 4.31 -7.46
CA SER A 129 -1.49 4.51 -6.33
C SER A 129 -2.85 3.92 -6.63
N GLY A 130 -3.18 2.82 -5.95
CA GLY A 130 -4.49 2.19 -6.00
C GLY A 130 -5.36 2.68 -4.84
N ALA A 131 -6.59 3.11 -5.14
CA ALA A 131 -7.60 3.54 -4.16
C ALA A 131 -7.10 4.58 -3.14
N SER A 132 -6.18 5.46 -3.56
CA SER A 132 -5.69 6.57 -2.72
C SER A 132 -5.29 7.76 -3.57
N GLU A 133 -5.81 8.92 -3.22
CA GLU A 133 -5.35 10.23 -3.69
C GLU A 133 -4.26 10.83 -2.80
N GLY A 134 -3.78 10.07 -1.81
CA GLY A 134 -2.85 10.53 -0.77
C GLY A 134 -3.59 11.16 0.41
N PHE A 135 -2.98 11.10 1.59
CA PHE A 135 -3.51 11.80 2.76
C PHE A 135 -3.25 13.31 2.66
N ARG A 136 -4.25 14.10 3.07
CA ARG A 136 -4.15 15.56 3.15
C ARG A 136 -4.64 16.04 4.51
N ALA A 137 -4.17 17.21 4.94
CA ALA A 137 -4.58 17.79 6.22
C ALA A 137 -6.10 18.04 6.34
N SER A 138 -6.80 18.18 5.19
CA SER A 138 -8.27 18.31 5.15
C SER A 138 -9.01 17.02 5.52
N ASP A 139 -8.33 15.88 5.51
CA ASP A 139 -8.95 14.55 5.63
C ASP A 139 -9.01 14.07 7.10
N ASP A 140 -8.43 14.81 8.04
CA ASP A 140 -8.29 14.44 9.47
C ASP A 140 -9.60 14.23 10.24
N GLN A 141 -10.73 14.64 9.69
CA GLN A 141 -12.01 14.58 10.41
C GLN A 141 -12.68 13.20 10.40
N TRP A 142 -12.21 12.28 9.57
CA TRP A 142 -12.90 11.00 9.31
C TRP A 142 -12.68 9.91 10.35
N ASP A 143 -11.61 9.99 11.14
CA ASP A 143 -11.14 8.86 11.94
C ASP A 143 -11.11 9.09 13.46
N SER A 144 -11.59 10.22 13.99
CA SER A 144 -11.37 10.55 15.40
C SER A 144 -11.92 9.49 16.38
N LEU A 145 -13.08 8.89 16.08
CA LEU A 145 -13.66 7.85 16.92
C LEU A 145 -12.96 6.51 16.74
N LEU A 146 -12.67 6.10 15.51
CA LEU A 146 -11.87 4.91 15.20
C LEU A 146 -10.50 4.97 15.89
N VAL A 147 -9.80 6.08 15.76
CA VAL A 147 -8.50 6.31 16.39
C VAL A 147 -8.60 6.19 17.91
N LYS A 148 -9.61 6.78 18.52
CA LYS A 148 -9.83 6.69 19.99
C LYS A 148 -9.96 5.25 20.46
N HIS A 149 -10.77 4.43 19.79
CA HIS A 149 -10.95 3.02 20.12
C HIS A 149 -9.64 2.22 19.93
N LEU A 150 -8.96 2.43 18.81
CA LEU A 150 -7.72 1.71 18.51
C LEU A 150 -6.60 2.05 19.49
N VAL A 151 -6.41 3.34 19.84
CA VAL A 151 -5.41 3.78 20.83
C VAL A 151 -5.71 3.20 22.21
N ALA A 152 -6.99 3.06 22.58
CA ALA A 152 -7.40 2.38 23.79
C ALA A 152 -7.08 0.87 23.77
N GLY A 153 -6.81 0.30 22.59
CA GLY A 153 -6.52 -1.12 22.40
C GLY A 153 -7.78 -1.98 22.28
N GLU A 154 -8.90 -1.36 21.94
CA GLU A 154 -10.13 -2.09 21.67
C GLU A 154 -10.02 -2.90 20.36
N PRO A 155 -10.74 -4.03 20.23
CA PRO A 155 -10.69 -4.83 19.01
C PRO A 155 -11.00 -4.00 17.75
N LEU A 156 -10.25 -4.20 16.67
CA LEU A 156 -10.45 -3.49 15.40
C LEU A 156 -11.90 -3.62 14.90
N SER A 157 -12.49 -4.81 15.05
CA SER A 157 -13.89 -5.06 14.66
C SER A 157 -14.87 -4.16 15.41
N GLN A 158 -14.68 -3.99 16.73
CA GLN A 158 -15.51 -3.11 17.56
C GLN A 158 -15.28 -1.65 17.15
N ALA A 159 -14.03 -1.24 17.03
CA ALA A 159 -13.68 0.12 16.63
C ALA A 159 -14.32 0.51 15.27
N MET A 160 -14.29 -0.39 14.29
CA MET A 160 -14.91 -0.18 12.98
C MET A 160 -16.45 -0.07 13.06
N ILE A 161 -17.10 -0.91 13.87
CA ILE A 161 -18.56 -0.91 14.03
C ILE A 161 -19.01 0.39 14.70
N GLU A 162 -18.36 0.79 15.79
CA GLU A 162 -18.74 1.96 16.57
C GLU A 162 -18.40 3.28 15.86
N SER A 163 -17.43 3.26 14.97
CA SER A 163 -17.05 4.42 14.13
C SER A 163 -17.80 4.49 12.81
N ALA A 164 -18.71 3.56 12.55
CA ALA A 164 -19.47 3.54 11.29
C ALA A 164 -20.35 4.80 11.18
N PRO A 165 -20.45 5.42 9.98
CA PRO A 165 -21.31 6.58 9.77
C PRO A 165 -22.77 6.30 10.17
N PRO A 166 -23.51 7.30 10.68
CA PRO A 166 -24.92 7.15 10.98
C PRO A 166 -25.72 6.65 9.77
N GLY A 167 -26.56 5.64 9.98
CA GLY A 167 -27.37 5.04 8.92
C GLY A 167 -26.71 3.93 8.13
N MET A 168 -25.45 3.60 8.40
CA MET A 168 -24.84 2.42 7.82
C MET A 168 -25.49 1.14 8.39
N PRO A 169 -25.88 0.17 7.53
CA PRO A 169 -26.45 -1.07 8.00
C PRO A 169 -25.47 -1.83 8.92
N ALA A 170 -25.99 -2.45 9.97
CA ALA A 170 -25.16 -3.30 10.81
C ALA A 170 -24.52 -4.44 9.97
N PRO A 171 -23.27 -4.80 10.26
CA PRO A 171 -22.59 -5.83 9.49
C PRO A 171 -23.33 -7.17 9.61
N SER A 172 -23.43 -7.88 8.48
CA SER A 172 -23.98 -9.22 8.40
C SER A 172 -23.20 -10.22 9.28
N PRO A 173 -23.75 -11.38 9.62
CA PRO A 173 -23.01 -12.41 10.35
C PRO A 173 -21.68 -12.80 9.70
N GLN A 174 -21.64 -12.87 8.36
CA GLN A 174 -20.42 -13.16 7.60
C GLN A 174 -19.38 -12.04 7.74
N GLN A 175 -19.81 -10.78 7.62
CA GLN A 175 -18.93 -9.64 7.82
C GLN A 175 -18.39 -9.59 9.25
N ARG A 176 -19.23 -9.83 10.28
CA ARG A 176 -18.77 -9.92 11.67
C ARG A 176 -17.74 -11.02 11.87
N ALA A 177 -17.95 -12.21 11.29
CA ALA A 177 -17.00 -13.30 11.38
C ALA A 177 -15.65 -12.95 10.70
N MET A 178 -15.68 -12.26 9.57
CA MET A 178 -14.47 -11.75 8.91
C MET A 178 -13.76 -10.71 9.80
N MET A 179 -14.46 -9.72 10.32
CA MET A 179 -13.92 -8.69 11.20
C MET A 179 -13.31 -9.31 12.47
N SER A 180 -13.97 -10.27 13.10
CA SER A 180 -13.43 -10.98 14.27
C SER A 180 -12.14 -11.76 13.98
N ARG A 181 -11.96 -12.26 12.75
CA ARG A 181 -10.67 -12.87 12.34
C ARG A 181 -9.56 -11.81 12.25
N MET A 182 -9.89 -10.60 11.82
CA MET A 182 -8.91 -9.50 11.81
C MET A 182 -8.42 -9.19 13.23
N ASP A 183 -9.28 -9.24 14.24
CA ASP A 183 -8.89 -8.99 15.64
C ASP A 183 -7.78 -9.93 16.14
N SER A 184 -7.74 -11.17 15.64
CA SER A 184 -6.72 -12.14 16.05
C SER A 184 -5.36 -11.92 15.39
N THR A 185 -5.28 -11.13 14.33
CA THR A 185 -4.07 -10.89 13.53
C THR A 185 -3.56 -9.46 13.63
N GLN A 186 -4.39 -8.52 14.12
CA GLN A 186 -4.07 -7.11 14.18
C GLN A 186 -3.75 -6.65 15.61
N ASP A 187 -2.81 -5.75 15.74
CA ASP A 187 -2.52 -5.02 16.98
C ASP A 187 -3.22 -3.66 16.93
N SER A 188 -4.35 -3.53 17.63
CA SER A 188 -5.17 -2.32 17.61
C SER A 188 -4.39 -1.08 18.04
N ARG A 189 -3.49 -1.19 19.05
CA ARG A 189 -2.70 -0.06 19.51
C ARG A 189 -1.68 0.39 18.48
N ALA A 190 -1.05 -0.56 17.78
CA ALA A 190 -0.17 -0.24 16.68
C ALA A 190 -0.91 0.42 15.51
N LEU A 191 -2.12 -0.07 15.18
CA LEU A 191 -2.99 0.55 14.18
C LEU A 191 -3.43 1.96 14.61
N GLY A 192 -3.76 2.16 15.89
CA GLY A 192 -4.08 3.47 16.45
C GLY A 192 -2.89 4.44 16.39
N ALA A 193 -1.70 3.97 16.78
CA ALA A 193 -0.47 4.76 16.68
C ALA A 193 -0.15 5.14 15.24
N GLN A 194 -0.35 4.23 14.27
CA GLN A 194 -0.18 4.52 12.86
C GLN A 194 -1.14 5.62 12.39
N ARG A 195 -2.42 5.58 12.78
CA ARG A 195 -3.39 6.61 12.43
C ARG A 195 -3.03 7.98 13.02
N VAL A 196 -2.59 8.03 14.26
CA VAL A 196 -2.08 9.27 14.89
C VAL A 196 -0.85 9.80 14.14
N GLY A 197 0.00 8.92 13.61
CA GLY A 197 1.19 9.28 12.81
C GLY A 197 0.90 9.71 11.36
N ASN A 198 -0.32 9.53 10.85
CA ASN A 198 -0.68 9.85 9.45
C ASN A 198 -0.32 11.27 8.98
N PRO A 199 -0.32 12.34 9.82
CA PRO A 199 0.15 13.65 9.36
C PRO A 199 1.54 13.64 8.70
N GLY A 200 2.42 12.71 9.08
CA GLY A 200 3.70 12.49 8.41
C GLY A 200 3.61 11.97 6.97
N LEU A 201 2.44 11.50 6.54
CA LEU A 201 2.15 11.04 5.18
C LEU A 201 1.38 12.05 4.32
N TYR A 202 1.06 13.24 4.85
CA TYR A 202 0.35 14.25 4.05
C TYR A 202 1.19 14.66 2.86
N VAL A 203 0.54 14.70 1.68
CA VAL A 203 1.16 15.10 0.42
C VAL A 203 0.78 16.53 0.07
N ASP A 204 1.75 17.28 -0.44
CA ASP A 204 1.54 18.58 -1.05
C ASP A 204 1.53 18.45 -2.57
N TYR A 205 0.36 18.55 -3.18
CA TYR A 205 0.19 18.42 -4.63
C TYR A 205 1.00 19.47 -5.43
N ALA A 206 1.30 20.63 -4.85
CA ALA A 206 2.12 21.63 -5.52
C ALA A 206 3.53 21.12 -5.83
N ARG A 207 4.04 20.17 -5.06
CA ARG A 207 5.34 19.52 -5.28
C ARG A 207 5.37 18.59 -6.47
N PHE A 208 4.21 18.12 -6.94
CA PHE A 208 4.12 17.23 -8.11
C PHE A 208 4.21 17.98 -9.45
N LYS A 209 4.15 19.31 -9.48
CA LYS A 209 4.16 20.14 -10.71
C LYS A 209 5.29 19.79 -11.68
N HIS A 210 6.44 19.41 -11.18
CA HIS A 210 7.62 19.08 -11.99
C HIS A 210 7.96 17.58 -11.95
N ASN A 211 7.03 16.76 -11.52
CA ASN A 211 7.22 15.30 -11.48
C ASN A 211 7.47 14.76 -12.90
N ARG A 212 8.50 13.91 -13.02
CA ARG A 212 8.85 13.19 -14.26
C ARG A 212 8.66 11.69 -14.15
N VAL A 213 8.47 11.19 -12.93
CA VAL A 213 8.23 9.77 -12.69
C VAL A 213 6.85 9.42 -13.23
N PRO A 214 6.70 8.36 -14.05
CA PRO A 214 5.40 7.89 -14.50
C PRO A 214 4.51 7.48 -13.32
N VAL A 215 3.23 7.88 -13.35
CA VAL A 215 2.27 7.56 -12.28
C VAL A 215 1.04 6.87 -12.85
N LEU A 216 0.67 5.73 -12.27
CA LEU A 216 -0.61 5.07 -12.50
C LEU A 216 -1.52 5.31 -11.30
N LEU A 217 -2.67 5.89 -11.53
CA LEU A 217 -3.73 6.06 -10.54
C LEU A 217 -4.84 5.06 -10.87
N MET A 218 -5.21 4.22 -9.91
CA MET A 218 -6.28 3.23 -10.07
C MET A 218 -7.31 3.33 -8.97
N VAL A 219 -8.59 3.25 -9.31
CA VAL A 219 -9.67 3.31 -8.31
C VAL A 219 -10.85 2.46 -8.76
N GLY A 220 -11.58 1.88 -7.83
CA GLY A 220 -12.84 1.20 -8.12
C GLY A 220 -13.93 2.20 -8.54
N GLU A 221 -14.81 1.82 -9.47
CA GLU A 221 -15.93 2.64 -9.93
C GLU A 221 -16.82 3.14 -8.78
N ARG A 222 -16.95 2.32 -7.72
CA ARG A 222 -17.75 2.63 -6.52
C ARG A 222 -16.92 3.20 -5.36
N ASP A 223 -15.67 3.56 -5.60
CA ASP A 223 -14.73 4.09 -4.61
C ASP A 223 -14.36 5.55 -4.90
N HIS A 224 -15.37 6.33 -5.25
CA HIS A 224 -15.26 7.79 -5.41
C HIS A 224 -14.17 8.25 -6.38
N PRO A 225 -14.17 7.82 -7.68
CA PRO A 225 -13.16 8.21 -8.65
C PRO A 225 -13.04 9.72 -8.86
N GLU A 226 -14.10 10.48 -8.58
CA GLU A 226 -14.12 11.95 -8.64
C GLU A 226 -13.15 12.64 -7.67
N ARG A 227 -12.75 11.98 -6.58
CA ARG A 227 -11.78 12.50 -5.61
C ARG A 227 -10.37 12.61 -6.18
N PHE A 228 -10.05 11.84 -7.23
CA PHE A 228 -8.75 11.84 -7.88
C PHE A 228 -8.50 13.05 -8.80
N LYS A 229 -9.53 13.87 -9.07
CA LYS A 229 -9.46 14.98 -10.04
C LYS A 229 -8.33 15.96 -9.75
N GLU A 230 -8.15 16.36 -8.50
CA GLU A 230 -7.11 17.31 -8.11
C GLU A 230 -5.71 16.69 -8.24
N LEU A 231 -5.55 15.44 -7.83
CA LEU A 231 -4.28 14.71 -7.97
C LEU A 231 -3.90 14.50 -9.45
N GLN A 232 -4.87 14.15 -10.30
CA GLN A 232 -4.64 14.04 -11.75
C GLN A 232 -4.17 15.37 -12.35
N ALA A 233 -4.79 16.47 -11.93
CA ALA A 233 -4.40 17.81 -12.40
C ALA A 233 -2.99 18.23 -11.93
N ALA A 234 -2.56 17.74 -10.76
CA ALA A 234 -1.26 18.05 -10.19
C ALA A 234 -0.12 17.21 -10.79
N LEU A 235 -0.41 16.05 -11.35
CA LEU A 235 0.58 15.10 -11.87
C LEU A 235 0.65 15.16 -13.40
N PRO A 236 1.73 15.74 -14.00
CA PRO A 236 1.80 15.88 -15.47
C PRO A 236 1.91 14.56 -16.23
N ASN A 237 2.47 13.51 -15.60
CA ASN A 237 2.71 12.19 -16.22
C ASN A 237 1.87 11.10 -15.55
N ASN A 238 0.56 11.29 -15.45
CA ASN A 238 -0.32 10.28 -14.90
C ASN A 238 -1.15 9.54 -15.96
N THR A 239 -1.44 8.30 -15.64
CA THR A 239 -2.49 7.48 -16.27
C THR A 239 -3.54 7.18 -15.22
N PHE A 240 -4.81 7.38 -15.53
CA PHE A 240 -5.91 7.13 -14.60
C PHE A 240 -6.79 6.00 -15.12
N VAL A 241 -7.05 5.00 -14.28
CA VAL A 241 -7.85 3.82 -14.62
C VAL A 241 -8.92 3.61 -13.56
N VAL A 242 -10.18 3.52 -14.00
CA VAL A 242 -11.31 3.14 -13.15
C VAL A 242 -11.60 1.66 -13.35
N ILE A 243 -11.67 0.89 -12.26
CA ILE A 243 -11.94 -0.55 -12.29
C ILE A 243 -13.45 -0.79 -12.20
N PRO A 244 -14.08 -1.32 -13.26
CA PRO A 244 -15.54 -1.43 -13.35
C PRO A 244 -16.13 -2.30 -12.23
N GLY A 245 -17.25 -1.86 -11.65
CA GLY A 245 -18.01 -2.60 -10.64
C GLY A 245 -17.28 -2.85 -9.32
N ALA A 246 -16.08 -2.29 -9.14
CA ALA A 246 -15.29 -2.49 -7.92
C ALA A 246 -15.51 -1.36 -6.91
N GLY A 247 -15.45 -1.71 -5.62
CA GLY A 247 -15.34 -0.78 -4.49
C GLY A 247 -13.97 -0.85 -3.86
N HIS A 248 -13.74 -0.09 -2.77
CA HIS A 248 -12.46 0.04 -2.08
C HIS A 248 -11.80 -1.30 -1.71
N GLY A 249 -12.55 -2.23 -1.15
CA GLY A 249 -12.02 -3.52 -0.70
C GLY A 249 -11.96 -4.62 -1.79
N SER A 250 -12.29 -4.31 -3.05
CA SER A 250 -12.40 -5.36 -4.08
C SER A 250 -11.69 -5.03 -5.40
N ALA A 251 -11.15 -3.83 -5.56
CA ALA A 251 -10.55 -3.44 -6.84
C ALA A 251 -9.24 -4.20 -7.12
N VAL A 252 -8.42 -4.44 -6.11
CA VAL A 252 -7.13 -5.13 -6.24
C VAL A 252 -7.26 -6.58 -6.70
N ASP A 253 -8.40 -7.22 -6.38
CA ASP A 253 -8.69 -8.62 -6.75
C ASP A 253 -9.24 -8.78 -8.17
N ARG A 254 -9.51 -7.67 -8.86
CA ARG A 254 -10.07 -7.69 -10.20
C ARG A 254 -9.00 -7.98 -11.24
N PRO A 255 -9.29 -8.82 -12.25
CA PRO A 255 -8.38 -9.04 -13.37
C PRO A 255 -7.99 -7.74 -14.08
N GLU A 256 -8.90 -6.77 -14.18
CA GLU A 256 -8.69 -5.47 -14.80
C GLU A 256 -7.61 -4.65 -14.07
N PHE A 257 -7.55 -4.77 -12.73
CA PHE A 257 -6.49 -4.13 -11.95
C PHE A 257 -5.12 -4.70 -12.31
N VAL A 258 -5.00 -6.03 -12.32
CA VAL A 258 -3.74 -6.72 -12.64
C VAL A 258 -3.31 -6.44 -14.08
N GLN A 259 -4.25 -6.44 -15.02
CA GLN A 259 -3.99 -6.15 -16.44
C GLN A 259 -3.50 -4.71 -16.64
N ALA A 260 -4.17 -3.73 -16.03
CA ALA A 260 -3.78 -2.32 -16.11
C ALA A 260 -2.40 -2.09 -15.52
N LEU A 261 -2.12 -2.70 -14.34
CA LEU A 261 -0.81 -2.61 -13.68
C LEU A 261 0.28 -3.24 -14.55
N ALA A 262 0.08 -4.46 -15.06
CA ALA A 262 1.06 -5.14 -15.92
C ALA A 262 1.34 -4.36 -17.21
N ALA A 263 0.31 -3.83 -17.85
CA ALA A 263 0.45 -3.00 -19.07
C ALA A 263 1.21 -1.69 -18.79
N PHE A 264 1.00 -1.08 -17.62
CA PHE A 264 1.70 0.13 -17.22
C PHE A 264 3.17 -0.15 -16.94
N LEU A 265 3.48 -1.20 -16.18
CA LEU A 265 4.86 -1.61 -15.90
C LEU A 265 5.63 -1.93 -17.18
N ALA A 266 5.06 -2.73 -18.08
CA ALA A 266 5.69 -3.08 -19.35
C ALA A 266 6.00 -1.87 -20.26
N LYS A 267 5.31 -0.76 -20.09
CA LYS A 267 5.54 0.50 -20.83
C LYS A 267 6.67 1.35 -20.23
N HIS A 268 6.98 1.13 -18.97
CA HIS A 268 7.87 2.00 -18.18
C HIS A 268 9.06 1.25 -17.57
N SER A 269 9.29 0.01 -18.03
CA SER A 269 10.46 -0.84 -17.76
C SER A 269 11.65 -0.43 -18.60
#